data_a59ed31dabf2a8a5e1fd552c3c5aa9c1
#
_entry.id   a59ed31dabf2a8a5e1fd552c3c5aa9c1
#
_cell.length_a   1.000
_cell.length_b   1.000
_cell.length_c   1.000
_cell.angle_alpha   90.00
_cell.angle_beta   90.00
_cell.angle_gamma   90.00
#
_symmetry.space_group_name_H-M   'P 1'
#
loop_
_entity.id
_entity.type
_entity.pdbx_description
1 polymer ?
#
loop_
_entity_poly.entity_id
_entity_poly.type
_entity_poly.pdbx_seq_one_letter_code
_entity_poly.pdbx_strand_id
1 'polypeptide(L)'
;MTGRRGIIGIVTVLVFGMVLAACGGGSGTDGAGTGVNSATIQGQVSGTVFIAVDDGTNQEVGRVTATGTPKSFSMTIPTGSNYRFYVMENEGTGTSRVYPMYMGTNNVFGLDNTANGQVISLGMVSPDLTTGRFTPANHPALMMGQGATAMIPPSLAGSAFSMDNVMGTTWSYNSMMTSGTMGWEHGTLSFDDNGLGHMAGIVRNGAPLGDRDNIPYTMSLSGMLLNPGDNTFQCVVSRDRSVMVATFTDNTGGPAMMIAQKRGGTFAADGSDMTGTWRFQRLKAGSDNTTSGWAYGTMEFISGSASITSMTTNSGVGGGGNFTFSMDGSGIMTEALDASFHGVMSMDKTMIVATDTNGGNPELWVMMKGTTGATGDIAGGWVMHAVSSGNPGSRDWTYGHSVVDAGGNSTFTGMMGSDGQVDDAEMTFMMNGGVMTMGGTGGGMMGGGTGGGMMGGGLVTPTFHGIMNGAKNLMVSTYTDGTGGYPFSIQVK
;
A
#
# COMPACT_ATOMS: atom_id res chain seq x y z
N MET A 1 -11.97 32.53 53.39
CA MET A 1 -13.40 32.90 53.27
C MET A 1 -13.77 32.85 51.79
N THR A 2 -14.91 32.17 51.50
CA THR A 2 -15.63 32.06 50.22
C THR A 2 -14.84 31.37 49.10
N GLY A 3 -15.01 30.13 48.70
CA GLY A 3 -16.20 29.28 48.60
C GLY A 3 -16.88 29.45 47.21
N ARG A 4 -16.39 28.74 46.14
CA ARG A 4 -17.24 28.52 44.93
C ARG A 4 -17.17 27.07 44.51
N ARG A 5 -18.32 26.43 44.59
CA ARG A 5 -18.66 25.08 44.13
C ARG A 5 -18.75 25.09 42.63
N GLY A 6 -18.00 24.21 41.95
CA GLY A 6 -18.18 23.90 40.53
C GLY A 6 -19.18 22.75 40.35
N ILE A 7 -20.13 22.94 39.49
CA ILE A 7 -21.19 22.01 39.12
C ILE A 7 -20.61 21.00 38.12
N ILE A 8 -20.69 19.71 38.47
CA ILE A 8 -20.40 18.60 37.54
C ILE A 8 -21.65 18.39 36.70
N GLY A 9 -21.55 18.71 35.42
CA GLY A 9 -22.57 18.37 34.42
C GLY A 9 -22.40 16.94 33.96
N ILE A 10 -23.30 16.07 34.33
CA ILE A 10 -23.42 14.70 33.81
C ILE A 10 -24.09 14.78 32.42
N VAL A 11 -23.34 14.48 31.39
CA VAL A 11 -23.91 14.27 30.04
C VAL A 11 -24.37 12.83 29.93
N THR A 12 -25.69 12.64 29.98
CA THR A 12 -26.32 11.34 29.74
C THR A 12 -26.39 11.10 28.23
N VAL A 13 -25.57 10.20 27.72
CA VAL A 13 -25.68 9.71 26.33
C VAL A 13 -26.80 8.68 26.29
N LEU A 14 -27.88 9.02 25.63
CA LEU A 14 -29.01 8.13 25.36
C LEU A 14 -28.62 7.22 24.17
N VAL A 15 -28.27 5.97 24.47
CA VAL A 15 -28.08 4.93 23.45
C VAL A 15 -29.45 4.37 23.11
N PHE A 16 -29.99 4.68 21.94
CA PHE A 16 -31.17 4.00 21.38
C PHE A 16 -30.73 2.62 20.88
N GLY A 17 -30.87 1.61 21.73
CA GLY A 17 -30.78 0.23 21.31
C GLY A 17 -32.10 -0.21 20.66
N MET A 18 -32.14 -0.40 19.35
CA MET A 18 -33.20 -1.17 18.72
C MET A 18 -32.92 -2.66 18.93
N VAL A 19 -33.62 -3.23 19.88
CA VAL A 19 -33.71 -4.69 20.04
C VAL A 19 -34.73 -5.19 19.01
N LEU A 20 -34.30 -5.87 17.98
CA LEU A 20 -35.13 -6.69 17.12
C LEU A 20 -35.42 -8.01 17.87
N ALA A 21 -36.56 -8.07 18.51
CA ALA A 21 -37.08 -9.30 19.12
C ALA A 21 -37.46 -10.29 18.00
N ALA A 22 -36.77 -11.41 17.96
CA ALA A 22 -37.21 -12.59 17.23
C ALA A 22 -38.48 -13.16 17.93
N CYS A 23 -39.63 -13.05 17.30
CA CYS A 23 -40.87 -13.65 17.76
C CYS A 23 -41.15 -14.94 16.99
N GLY A 24 -41.13 -16.02 17.70
CA GLY A 24 -41.50 -17.34 17.21
C GLY A 24 -43.03 -17.51 17.12
N GLY A 25 -43.46 -18.32 16.21
CA GLY A 25 -44.62 -19.13 16.01
C GLY A 25 -45.98 -18.67 16.52
N GLY A 26 -46.92 -18.45 15.58
CA GLY A 26 -48.33 -18.33 15.81
C GLY A 26 -49.09 -18.44 14.51
N SER A 27 -49.77 -19.53 14.24
CA SER A 27 -50.69 -19.75 13.12
C SER A 27 -51.90 -18.81 13.26
N GLY A 28 -52.17 -17.96 12.27
CA GLY A 28 -53.37 -17.10 12.22
C GLY A 28 -53.44 -16.37 10.89
N THR A 29 -54.29 -16.85 10.03
CA THR A 29 -55.04 -16.29 8.89
C THR A 29 -54.82 -14.83 8.48
N ASP A 30 -54.47 -14.64 7.19
CA ASP A 30 -54.87 -13.60 6.28
C ASP A 30 -54.70 -12.13 6.71
N GLY A 31 -53.51 -11.64 6.47
CA GLY A 31 -53.20 -10.23 6.23
C GLY A 31 -52.09 -10.15 5.23
N ALA A 32 -52.35 -9.63 4.04
CA ALA A 32 -51.33 -9.36 3.04
C ALA A 32 -50.31 -8.35 3.59
N GLY A 33 -49.37 -8.87 4.41
CA GLY A 33 -48.14 -8.15 4.76
C GLY A 33 -47.34 -8.02 3.50
N THR A 34 -47.05 -6.81 3.09
CA THR A 34 -46.06 -6.48 2.05
C THR A 34 -44.68 -6.86 2.57
N GLY A 35 -44.37 -8.16 2.59
CA GLY A 35 -43.05 -8.65 2.89
C GLY A 35 -42.11 -8.05 1.84
N VAL A 36 -41.19 -7.22 2.28
CA VAL A 36 -40.14 -6.71 1.39
C VAL A 36 -39.37 -7.91 0.86
N ASN A 37 -39.41 -8.11 -0.46
CA ASN A 37 -38.62 -9.14 -1.11
C ASN A 37 -37.14 -8.88 -0.81
N SER A 38 -36.39 -9.93 -0.56
CA SER A 38 -34.98 -9.81 -0.23
C SER A 38 -34.13 -10.84 -0.98
N ALA A 39 -32.86 -10.53 -1.14
CA ALA A 39 -31.85 -11.43 -1.68
C ALA A 39 -30.67 -11.54 -0.70
N THR A 40 -29.98 -12.67 -0.74
CA THR A 40 -28.74 -12.87 0.01
C THR A 40 -27.55 -12.71 -0.92
N ILE A 41 -26.68 -11.74 -0.62
CA ILE A 41 -25.41 -11.55 -1.29
C ILE A 41 -24.33 -12.23 -0.44
N GLN A 42 -23.53 -13.12 -1.03
CA GLN A 42 -22.48 -13.82 -0.31
C GLN A 42 -21.21 -13.94 -1.14
N GLY A 43 -20.07 -14.13 -0.47
CA GLY A 43 -18.77 -14.29 -1.12
C GLY A 43 -17.62 -14.35 -0.13
N GLN A 44 -16.42 -14.24 -0.68
CA GLN A 44 -15.18 -14.08 0.07
C GLN A 44 -14.55 -12.74 -0.27
N VAL A 45 -13.82 -12.15 0.66
CA VAL A 45 -13.21 -10.83 0.48
C VAL A 45 -11.91 -10.72 1.30
N SER A 46 -10.97 -9.93 0.81
CA SER A 46 -9.75 -9.63 1.56
C SER A 46 -9.93 -8.59 2.66
N GLY A 47 -10.95 -7.73 2.53
CA GLY A 47 -11.29 -6.70 3.52
C GLY A 47 -11.93 -7.25 4.79
N THR A 48 -12.30 -6.35 5.70
CA THR A 48 -12.94 -6.72 6.98
C THR A 48 -14.45 -6.55 6.97
N VAL A 49 -14.98 -5.66 6.13
CA VAL A 49 -16.42 -5.36 6.05
C VAL A 49 -16.85 -5.29 4.60
N PHE A 50 -18.02 -5.88 4.30
CA PHE A 50 -18.69 -5.74 3.02
C PHE A 50 -19.97 -4.92 3.23
N ILE A 51 -20.20 -3.92 2.37
CA ILE A 51 -21.26 -2.91 2.57
C ILE A 51 -22.08 -2.80 1.30
N ALA A 52 -23.39 -2.71 1.45
CA ALA A 52 -24.35 -2.39 0.39
C ALA A 52 -24.97 -1.00 0.63
N VAL A 53 -25.01 -0.20 -0.40
CA VAL A 53 -25.57 1.16 -0.41
C VAL A 53 -26.62 1.22 -1.50
N ASP A 54 -27.80 1.68 -1.18
CA ASP A 54 -28.85 1.97 -2.15
C ASP A 54 -28.42 3.15 -3.04
N ASP A 55 -28.42 2.96 -4.35
CA ASP A 55 -27.90 3.94 -5.30
C ASP A 55 -28.79 5.18 -5.39
N GLY A 56 -30.11 5.01 -5.25
CA GLY A 56 -31.07 6.11 -5.34
C GLY A 56 -31.05 7.02 -4.13
N THR A 57 -30.90 6.44 -2.93
CA THR A 57 -30.93 7.20 -1.67
C THR A 57 -29.55 7.52 -1.12
N ASN A 58 -28.50 6.86 -1.63
CA ASN A 58 -27.13 6.91 -1.10
C ASN A 58 -27.03 6.49 0.38
N GLN A 59 -27.97 5.67 0.86
CA GLN A 59 -28.00 5.18 2.23
C GLN A 59 -27.49 3.75 2.31
N GLU A 60 -26.80 3.43 3.39
CA GLU A 60 -26.38 2.07 3.70
C GLU A 60 -27.60 1.22 4.03
N VAL A 61 -27.77 0.11 3.32
CA VAL A 61 -28.88 -0.84 3.49
C VAL A 61 -28.42 -2.19 4.02
N GLY A 62 -27.13 -2.44 4.03
CA GLY A 62 -26.53 -3.65 4.57
C GLY A 62 -25.06 -3.51 4.88
N ARG A 63 -24.64 -4.11 5.99
CA ARG A 63 -23.25 -4.16 6.43
C ARG A 63 -23.00 -5.50 7.08
N VAL A 64 -21.89 -6.15 6.73
CA VAL A 64 -21.50 -7.42 7.33
C VAL A 64 -19.99 -7.48 7.51
N THR A 65 -19.58 -7.93 8.69
CA THR A 65 -18.16 -8.23 8.96
C THR A 65 -17.81 -9.58 8.35
N ALA A 66 -16.79 -9.59 7.49
CA ALA A 66 -16.28 -10.82 6.90
C ALA A 66 -15.40 -11.57 7.91
N THR A 67 -15.64 -12.87 8.07
CA THR A 67 -14.97 -13.72 9.06
C THR A 67 -14.39 -14.99 8.43
N GLY A 68 -13.46 -15.61 9.13
CA GLY A 68 -12.82 -16.86 8.67
C GLY A 68 -11.52 -16.65 7.91
N THR A 69 -10.98 -17.75 7.37
CA THR A 69 -9.76 -17.76 6.53
C THR A 69 -9.99 -18.78 5.40
N PRO A 70 -10.22 -18.35 4.13
CA PRO A 70 -10.40 -16.95 3.72
C PRO A 70 -11.64 -16.28 4.35
N LYS A 71 -11.64 -14.96 4.44
CA LYS A 71 -12.75 -14.20 5.02
C LYS A 71 -13.98 -14.31 4.14
N SER A 72 -15.09 -14.76 4.72
CA SER A 72 -16.38 -14.95 4.06
C SER A 72 -17.42 -13.98 4.61
N PHE A 73 -18.36 -13.57 3.78
CA PHE A 73 -19.49 -12.76 4.16
C PHE A 73 -20.79 -13.30 3.58
N SER A 74 -21.90 -13.00 4.26
CA SER A 74 -23.26 -13.24 3.78
C SER A 74 -24.16 -12.15 4.33
N MET A 75 -24.88 -11.47 3.45
CA MET A 75 -25.71 -10.30 3.77
C MET A 75 -27.03 -10.37 3.04
N THR A 76 -28.15 -10.14 3.75
CA THR A 76 -29.48 -10.06 3.16
C THR A 76 -29.85 -8.59 2.96
N ILE A 77 -30.24 -8.23 1.73
CA ILE A 77 -30.66 -6.87 1.37
C ILE A 77 -32.02 -6.93 0.63
N PRO A 78 -32.82 -5.85 0.66
CA PRO A 78 -34.03 -5.75 -0.12
C PRO A 78 -33.79 -5.96 -1.61
N THR A 79 -34.80 -6.40 -2.36
CA THR A 79 -34.79 -6.38 -3.84
C THR A 79 -35.64 -5.24 -4.36
N GLY A 80 -35.54 -4.91 -5.65
CA GLY A 80 -36.31 -3.82 -6.27
C GLY A 80 -35.63 -2.47 -6.27
N SER A 81 -34.34 -2.45 -5.95
CA SER A 81 -33.48 -1.24 -6.03
C SER A 81 -32.16 -1.56 -6.69
N ASN A 82 -31.44 -0.51 -7.04
CA ASN A 82 -30.06 -0.57 -7.48
C ASN A 82 -29.11 -0.32 -6.31
N TYR A 83 -27.99 -1.02 -6.29
CA TYR A 83 -27.03 -0.98 -5.19
C TYR A 83 -25.63 -0.71 -5.68
N ARG A 84 -24.84 -0.05 -4.84
CA ARG A 84 -23.38 0.00 -4.90
C ARG A 84 -22.82 -0.82 -3.75
N PHE A 85 -21.77 -1.59 -4.02
CA PHE A 85 -21.09 -2.39 -3.01
C PHE A 85 -19.71 -1.83 -2.73
N TYR A 86 -19.31 -1.93 -1.48
CA TYR A 86 -18.01 -1.48 -1.01
C TYR A 86 -17.39 -2.53 -0.11
N VAL A 87 -16.08 -2.63 -0.19
CA VAL A 87 -15.26 -3.37 0.77
C VAL A 87 -14.51 -2.37 1.63
N MET A 88 -14.56 -2.53 2.93
CA MET A 88 -13.82 -1.68 3.86
C MET A 88 -12.82 -2.52 4.63
N GLU A 89 -11.66 -1.96 4.82
CA GLU A 89 -10.63 -2.48 5.71
C GLU A 89 -10.48 -1.58 6.93
N ASN A 90 -10.18 -2.18 8.09
CA ASN A 90 -9.93 -1.49 9.37
C ASN A 90 -11.03 -0.48 9.76
N GLU A 91 -12.29 -0.92 9.68
CA GLU A 91 -13.43 -0.13 10.10
C GLU A 91 -13.22 0.51 11.48
N GLY A 92 -13.64 1.77 11.62
CA GLY A 92 -13.59 2.50 12.90
C GLY A 92 -12.21 2.97 13.35
N THR A 93 -11.17 2.79 12.53
CA THR A 93 -9.83 3.28 12.80
C THR A 93 -9.46 4.45 11.90
N GLY A 94 -8.49 5.27 12.30
CA GLY A 94 -7.92 6.32 11.44
C GLY A 94 -7.19 5.77 10.20
N THR A 95 -7.13 4.45 10.06
CA THR A 95 -6.46 3.73 8.97
C THR A 95 -7.44 2.96 8.08
N SER A 96 -8.74 3.28 8.12
CA SER A 96 -9.76 2.67 7.25
C SER A 96 -9.48 2.95 5.78
N ARG A 97 -9.68 1.95 4.93
CA ARG A 97 -9.74 2.08 3.47
C ARG A 97 -11.05 1.56 2.95
N VAL A 98 -11.60 2.24 1.96
CA VAL A 98 -12.84 1.86 1.29
C VAL A 98 -12.56 1.63 -0.18
N TYR A 99 -13.02 0.50 -0.66
CA TYR A 99 -12.85 0.07 -2.04
C TYR A 99 -14.21 -0.14 -2.67
N PRO A 100 -14.58 0.61 -3.71
CA PRO A 100 -15.80 0.35 -4.46
C PRO A 100 -15.68 -0.95 -5.27
N MET A 101 -16.78 -1.71 -5.36
CA MET A 101 -16.85 -2.89 -6.22
C MET A 101 -17.30 -2.48 -7.64
N TYR A 102 -16.64 -3.06 -8.64
CA TYR A 102 -16.94 -2.84 -10.05
C TYR A 102 -17.03 -4.16 -10.80
N MET A 103 -17.80 -4.16 -11.89
CA MET A 103 -17.77 -5.17 -12.95
C MET A 103 -17.51 -4.44 -14.28
N GLY A 104 -16.29 -4.51 -14.76
CA GLY A 104 -15.83 -3.64 -15.85
C GLY A 104 -15.87 -2.16 -15.43
N THR A 105 -16.65 -1.35 -16.13
CA THR A 105 -16.83 0.09 -15.81
C THR A 105 -18.03 0.37 -14.92
N ASN A 106 -18.86 -0.63 -14.60
CA ASN A 106 -20.10 -0.45 -13.84
C ASN A 106 -19.89 -0.73 -12.36
N ASN A 107 -20.42 0.14 -11.51
CA ASN A 107 -20.43 0.04 -10.05
C ASN A 107 -21.83 0.07 -9.45
N VAL A 108 -22.86 0.01 -10.29
CA VAL A 108 -24.27 -0.04 -9.90
C VAL A 108 -24.86 -1.39 -10.31
N PHE A 109 -25.48 -2.08 -9.37
CA PHE A 109 -25.95 -3.46 -9.52
C PHE A 109 -27.45 -3.51 -9.22
N GLY A 110 -28.25 -3.84 -10.24
CA GLY A 110 -29.71 -3.96 -10.11
C GLY A 110 -30.13 -5.29 -9.51
N LEU A 111 -31.06 -5.25 -8.57
CA LEU A 111 -31.74 -6.43 -8.02
C LEU A 111 -33.25 -6.44 -8.36
N ASP A 112 -33.65 -5.69 -9.38
CA ASP A 112 -35.06 -5.50 -9.74
C ASP A 112 -35.78 -6.80 -10.14
N ASN A 113 -35.04 -7.72 -10.75
CA ASN A 113 -35.57 -9.01 -11.21
C ASN A 113 -35.11 -10.19 -10.34
N THR A 114 -34.61 -9.90 -9.15
CA THR A 114 -34.13 -10.94 -8.24
C THR A 114 -35.32 -11.54 -7.49
N ALA A 115 -35.44 -12.87 -7.55
CA ALA A 115 -36.49 -13.56 -6.82
C ALA A 115 -36.31 -13.44 -5.29
N ASN A 116 -37.42 -13.39 -4.56
CA ASN A 116 -37.37 -13.36 -3.09
C ASN A 116 -36.64 -14.59 -2.55
N GLY A 117 -35.68 -14.37 -1.66
CA GLY A 117 -34.84 -15.39 -1.07
C GLY A 117 -33.72 -15.92 -1.99
N GLN A 118 -33.52 -15.32 -3.16
CA GLN A 118 -32.42 -15.71 -4.05
C GLN A 118 -31.06 -15.48 -3.39
N VAL A 119 -30.15 -16.43 -3.57
CA VAL A 119 -28.76 -16.32 -3.14
C VAL A 119 -27.89 -15.98 -4.34
N ILE A 120 -27.14 -14.87 -4.23
CA ILE A 120 -26.23 -14.37 -5.24
C ILE A 120 -24.80 -14.55 -4.70
N SER A 121 -24.02 -15.45 -5.30
CA SER A 121 -22.62 -15.67 -4.91
C SER A 121 -21.69 -14.85 -5.79
N LEU A 122 -20.93 -13.95 -5.16
CA LEU A 122 -19.93 -13.14 -5.82
C LEU A 122 -18.58 -13.88 -6.01
N GLY A 123 -18.43 -15.06 -5.37
CA GLY A 123 -17.13 -15.74 -5.32
C GLY A 123 -16.10 -14.93 -4.51
N MET A 124 -14.85 -14.96 -4.92
CA MET A 124 -13.82 -14.10 -4.36
C MET A 124 -13.99 -12.68 -4.92
N VAL A 125 -14.16 -11.71 -4.05
CA VAL A 125 -14.17 -10.29 -4.40
C VAL A 125 -12.75 -9.78 -4.22
N SER A 126 -12.03 -9.68 -5.34
CA SER A 126 -10.59 -9.37 -5.36
C SER A 126 -10.34 -7.92 -5.80
N PRO A 127 -9.27 -7.29 -5.31
CA PRO A 127 -8.89 -5.96 -5.75
C PRO A 127 -8.38 -5.99 -7.20
N ASP A 128 -8.84 -5.00 -7.95
CA ASP A 128 -8.24 -4.60 -9.22
C ASP A 128 -7.34 -3.38 -8.94
N LEU A 129 -6.07 -3.58 -9.07
CA LEU A 129 -5.08 -2.59 -8.67
C LEU A 129 -4.88 -1.49 -9.71
N THR A 130 -5.18 -1.78 -10.96
CA THR A 130 -5.11 -0.76 -12.01
C THR A 130 -6.07 0.39 -11.73
N THR A 131 -7.17 0.09 -11.04
CA THR A 131 -8.25 1.06 -10.81
C THR A 131 -8.53 1.36 -9.35
N GLY A 132 -7.87 0.70 -8.39
CA GLY A 132 -8.17 0.81 -6.96
C GLY A 132 -9.57 0.31 -6.59
N ARG A 133 -10.08 -0.68 -7.32
CA ARG A 133 -11.45 -1.22 -7.24
C ARG A 133 -11.43 -2.66 -6.82
N PHE A 134 -12.57 -3.18 -6.37
CA PHE A 134 -12.77 -4.59 -6.14
C PHE A 134 -13.61 -5.20 -7.27
N THR A 135 -13.26 -6.42 -7.70
CA THR A 135 -13.98 -7.13 -8.75
C THR A 135 -14.38 -8.51 -8.24
N PRO A 136 -15.66 -8.93 -8.41
CA PRO A 136 -16.10 -10.26 -8.03
C PRO A 136 -15.62 -11.29 -9.06
N ALA A 137 -15.17 -12.46 -8.59
CA ALA A 137 -14.76 -13.57 -9.45
C ALA A 137 -15.93 -14.17 -10.22
N ASN A 138 -17.10 -14.24 -9.61
CA ASN A 138 -18.33 -14.67 -10.26
C ASN A 138 -19.09 -13.43 -10.75
N HIS A 139 -19.57 -13.52 -12.00
CA HIS A 139 -20.50 -12.56 -12.58
C HIS A 139 -21.93 -13.12 -12.44
N PRO A 140 -22.55 -13.00 -11.26
CA PRO A 140 -23.89 -13.53 -11.06
C PRO A 140 -24.88 -12.71 -11.90
N ALA A 141 -26.15 -13.12 -11.88
CA ALA A 141 -27.25 -12.43 -12.56
C ALA A 141 -27.58 -11.05 -11.95
N LEU A 142 -26.58 -10.33 -11.45
CA LEU A 142 -26.71 -8.92 -11.11
C LEU A 142 -26.83 -8.15 -12.41
N MET A 143 -27.97 -7.50 -12.63
CA MET A 143 -28.12 -6.60 -13.76
C MET A 143 -27.23 -5.39 -13.52
N MET A 144 -26.37 -5.09 -14.48
CA MET A 144 -25.50 -3.92 -14.43
C MET A 144 -26.33 -2.68 -14.78
N GLY A 145 -26.45 -1.75 -13.81
CA GLY A 145 -26.95 -0.40 -14.05
C GLY A 145 -25.93 0.43 -14.84
N GLN A 146 -26.33 1.58 -15.28
CA GLN A 146 -25.41 2.57 -15.86
C GLN A 146 -24.48 3.08 -14.76
N GLY A 147 -23.17 3.09 -15.01
CA GLY A 147 -22.16 3.50 -14.04
C GLY A 147 -22.43 4.91 -13.54
N ALA A 148 -22.63 5.02 -12.24
CA ALA A 148 -22.76 6.31 -11.58
C ALA A 148 -21.38 6.85 -11.21
N THR A 149 -21.26 8.17 -11.14
CA THR A 149 -20.10 8.81 -10.49
C THR A 149 -20.02 8.28 -9.06
N ALA A 150 -18.86 7.80 -8.63
CA ALA A 150 -18.69 7.23 -7.30
C ALA A 150 -18.93 8.31 -6.22
N MET A 151 -20.15 8.39 -5.72
CA MET A 151 -20.46 9.22 -4.55
C MET A 151 -20.06 8.46 -3.29
N ILE A 152 -19.36 9.11 -2.38
CA ILE A 152 -19.02 8.54 -1.08
C ILE A 152 -20.28 8.55 -0.22
N PRO A 153 -20.79 7.38 0.23
CA PRO A 153 -21.93 7.35 1.14
C PRO A 153 -21.59 8.04 2.46
N PRO A 154 -22.53 8.68 3.14
CA PRO A 154 -22.31 9.33 4.44
C PRO A 154 -21.72 8.38 5.50
N SER A 155 -22.09 7.10 5.47
CA SER A 155 -21.58 6.07 6.38
C SER A 155 -20.09 5.74 6.18
N LEU A 156 -19.53 6.11 5.03
CA LEU A 156 -18.12 5.90 4.67
C LEU A 156 -17.32 7.21 4.73
N ALA A 157 -17.97 8.36 4.92
CA ALA A 157 -17.31 9.64 5.04
C ALA A 157 -16.29 9.63 6.20
N GLY A 158 -15.07 10.07 5.93
CA GLY A 158 -13.96 10.03 6.89
C GLY A 158 -13.17 8.71 6.89
N SER A 159 -13.69 7.64 6.27
CA SER A 159 -12.97 6.36 6.11
C SER A 159 -12.37 6.21 4.71
N ALA A 160 -12.96 6.86 3.71
CA ALA A 160 -12.48 6.86 2.34
C ALA A 160 -11.30 7.83 2.16
N PHE A 161 -10.40 7.48 1.24
CA PHE A 161 -9.39 8.44 0.77
C PHE A 161 -10.02 9.45 -0.18
N SER A 162 -9.51 10.67 -0.15
CA SER A 162 -9.83 11.74 -1.11
C SER A 162 -8.60 12.62 -1.31
N MET A 163 -8.63 13.50 -2.31
CA MET A 163 -7.57 14.49 -2.48
C MET A 163 -7.36 15.37 -1.24
N ASP A 164 -8.40 15.61 -0.42
CA ASP A 164 -8.29 16.35 0.85
C ASP A 164 -7.25 15.75 1.81
N ASN A 165 -6.92 14.47 1.66
CA ASN A 165 -5.91 13.81 2.50
C ASN A 165 -4.48 14.23 2.17
N VAL A 166 -4.27 14.78 0.99
CA VAL A 166 -2.94 15.23 0.49
C VAL A 166 -2.88 16.72 0.20
N MET A 167 -4.02 17.37 -0.12
CA MET A 167 -4.07 18.82 -0.32
C MET A 167 -3.59 19.59 0.91
N GLY A 168 -2.91 20.70 0.67
CA GLY A 168 -2.31 21.52 1.74
C GLY A 168 -1.19 20.85 2.51
N THR A 169 -0.74 19.66 2.08
CA THR A 169 0.39 18.95 2.70
C THR A 169 1.62 18.99 1.81
N THR A 170 2.80 18.99 2.44
CA THR A 170 4.08 18.89 1.74
C THR A 170 4.73 17.56 2.08
N TRP A 171 5.35 16.96 1.07
CA TRP A 171 6.03 15.69 1.13
C TRP A 171 7.47 15.86 0.68
N SER A 172 8.41 15.20 1.34
CA SER A 172 9.76 15.04 0.79
C SER A 172 9.84 13.70 0.10
N TYR A 173 10.37 13.66 -1.10
CA TYR A 173 10.51 12.40 -1.83
C TYR A 173 11.97 12.11 -2.17
N ASN A 174 12.27 10.82 -2.22
CA ASN A 174 13.46 10.24 -2.81
C ASN A 174 13.01 9.25 -3.90
N SER A 175 13.64 9.29 -5.05
CA SER A 175 13.32 8.46 -6.21
C SER A 175 14.59 7.88 -6.80
N MET A 176 14.51 6.67 -7.33
CA MET A 176 15.61 6.02 -8.05
C MET A 176 15.12 5.49 -9.39
N MET A 177 15.92 5.75 -10.44
CA MET A 177 15.77 5.22 -11.79
C MET A 177 16.81 4.12 -12.02
N THR A 178 16.37 2.92 -12.43
CA THR A 178 17.24 1.75 -12.55
C THR A 178 17.71 1.46 -13.98
N SER A 179 17.17 2.16 -14.99
CA SER A 179 17.63 2.10 -16.38
C SER A 179 17.43 3.44 -17.10
N GLY A 180 17.68 3.49 -18.40
CA GLY A 180 17.66 4.74 -19.13
C GLY A 180 18.78 5.67 -18.64
N THR A 181 18.43 6.86 -18.17
CA THR A 181 19.34 7.72 -17.40
C THR A 181 19.30 7.27 -15.93
N MET A 182 20.04 6.20 -15.61
CA MET A 182 20.16 5.73 -14.23
C MET A 182 20.55 6.88 -13.30
N GLY A 183 19.90 6.93 -12.15
CA GLY A 183 20.15 7.98 -11.22
C GLY A 183 19.20 8.00 -10.04
N TRP A 184 19.36 9.00 -9.23
CA TRP A 184 18.44 9.32 -8.16
C TRP A 184 17.94 10.76 -8.29
N GLU A 185 16.80 11.00 -7.73
CA GLU A 185 16.19 12.33 -7.65
C GLU A 185 15.57 12.51 -6.26
N HIS A 186 15.67 13.69 -5.71
CA HIS A 186 14.95 14.08 -4.51
C HIS A 186 14.40 15.50 -4.64
N GLY A 187 13.44 15.80 -3.79
CA GLY A 187 12.80 17.13 -3.76
C GLY A 187 11.60 17.15 -2.82
N THR A 188 10.74 18.13 -3.02
CA THR A 188 9.46 18.24 -2.33
C THR A 188 8.31 18.09 -3.31
N LEU A 189 7.21 17.48 -2.85
CA LEU A 189 5.95 17.37 -3.55
C LEU A 189 4.87 18.01 -2.68
N SER A 190 4.06 18.88 -3.24
CA SER A 190 2.88 19.44 -2.59
C SER A 190 1.69 19.41 -3.55
N PHE A 191 0.49 19.56 -3.01
CA PHE A 191 -0.75 19.58 -3.78
C PHE A 191 -1.53 20.85 -3.44
N ASP A 192 -1.99 21.56 -4.47
CA ASP A 192 -2.86 22.71 -4.31
C ASP A 192 -4.33 22.33 -4.04
N ASP A 193 -5.18 23.32 -3.82
CA ASP A 193 -6.61 23.13 -3.56
C ASP A 193 -7.40 22.58 -4.77
N ASN A 194 -6.78 22.52 -5.96
CA ASN A 194 -7.36 21.93 -7.17
C ASN A 194 -6.88 20.49 -7.41
N GLY A 195 -6.01 19.96 -6.55
CA GLY A 195 -5.41 18.64 -6.71
C GLY A 195 -4.25 18.61 -7.71
N LEU A 196 -3.72 19.77 -8.08
CA LEU A 196 -2.52 19.84 -8.90
C LEU A 196 -1.29 19.67 -8.04
N GLY A 197 -0.37 18.82 -8.49
CA GLY A 197 0.91 18.59 -7.84
C GLY A 197 1.97 19.62 -8.27
N HIS A 198 2.81 19.98 -7.32
CA HIS A 198 3.96 20.86 -7.50
C HIS A 198 5.19 20.17 -6.94
N MET A 199 6.18 19.94 -7.78
CA MET A 199 7.48 19.39 -7.38
C MET A 199 8.50 20.50 -7.41
N ALA A 200 9.16 20.75 -6.28
CA ALA A 200 10.10 21.86 -6.11
C ALA A 200 11.41 21.41 -5.46
N GLY A 201 12.46 22.21 -5.65
CA GLY A 201 13.79 21.93 -5.10
C GLY A 201 14.35 20.62 -5.62
N ILE A 202 14.08 20.29 -6.86
CA ILE A 202 14.44 19.01 -7.46
C ILE A 202 15.95 18.95 -7.69
N VAL A 203 16.58 17.91 -7.17
CA VAL A 203 17.98 17.58 -7.43
C VAL A 203 18.06 16.18 -8.01
N ARG A 204 18.73 16.02 -9.16
CA ARG A 204 18.98 14.72 -9.81
C ARG A 204 20.48 14.50 -9.95
N ASN A 205 21.00 13.42 -9.41
CA ASN A 205 22.42 13.07 -9.45
C ASN A 205 23.33 14.24 -9.01
N GLY A 206 22.93 14.98 -7.98
CA GLY A 206 23.66 16.13 -7.46
C GLY A 206 23.48 17.44 -8.24
N ALA A 207 22.75 17.45 -9.35
CA ALA A 207 22.48 18.64 -10.15
C ALA A 207 21.05 19.15 -9.92
N PRO A 208 20.83 20.46 -9.66
CA PRO A 208 19.51 21.01 -9.53
C PRO A 208 18.77 20.97 -10.88
N LEU A 209 17.48 20.62 -10.83
CA LEU A 209 16.55 20.71 -11.94
C LEU A 209 15.51 21.81 -11.68
N GLY A 210 14.83 22.23 -12.74
CA GLY A 210 13.70 23.15 -12.62
C GLY A 210 12.51 22.48 -11.93
N ASP A 211 11.72 23.30 -11.23
CA ASP A 211 10.48 22.87 -10.60
C ASP A 211 9.48 22.38 -11.66
N ARG A 212 8.59 21.50 -11.28
CA ARG A 212 7.53 20.95 -12.13
C ARG A 212 6.17 21.28 -11.49
N ASP A 213 5.37 22.04 -12.23
CA ASP A 213 4.11 22.56 -11.75
C ASP A 213 2.92 22.00 -12.52
N ASN A 214 1.76 22.12 -11.92
CA ASN A 214 0.46 21.79 -12.52
C ASN A 214 0.34 20.33 -12.99
N ILE A 215 0.94 19.39 -12.26
CA ILE A 215 0.82 17.98 -12.54
C ILE A 215 -0.56 17.51 -12.04
N PRO A 216 -1.46 17.06 -12.93
CA PRO A 216 -2.80 16.66 -12.50
C PRO A 216 -2.75 15.33 -11.75
N TYR A 217 -3.40 15.27 -10.58
CA TYR A 217 -3.58 14.03 -9.83
C TYR A 217 -5.03 13.81 -9.44
N THR A 218 -5.42 12.55 -9.36
CA THR A 218 -6.70 12.12 -8.82
C THR A 218 -6.48 11.02 -7.79
N MET A 219 -7.31 10.98 -6.75
CA MET A 219 -7.21 9.95 -5.72
C MET A 219 -8.45 9.07 -5.72
N SER A 220 -8.25 7.76 -5.75
CA SER A 220 -9.31 6.78 -5.58
C SER A 220 -9.70 6.65 -4.10
N LEU A 221 -10.91 6.11 -3.82
CA LEU A 221 -11.36 5.83 -2.46
C LEU A 221 -10.46 4.83 -1.70
N SER A 222 -9.65 4.06 -2.42
CA SER A 222 -8.68 3.11 -1.87
C SER A 222 -7.32 3.71 -1.56
N GLY A 223 -7.10 5.00 -1.86
CA GLY A 223 -5.83 5.69 -1.64
C GLY A 223 -4.82 5.52 -2.77
N MET A 224 -5.27 5.07 -3.96
CA MET A 224 -4.44 5.14 -5.15
C MET A 224 -4.43 6.57 -5.69
N LEU A 225 -3.26 7.15 -5.81
CA LEU A 225 -3.03 8.45 -6.45
C LEU A 225 -2.59 8.19 -7.89
N LEU A 226 -3.37 8.70 -8.83
CA LEU A 226 -3.18 8.48 -10.26
C LEU A 226 -2.83 9.81 -10.95
N ASN A 227 -1.95 9.76 -11.92
CA ASN A 227 -1.67 10.88 -12.82
C ASN A 227 -2.36 10.61 -14.17
N PRO A 228 -3.44 11.33 -14.55
CA PRO A 228 -4.11 11.11 -15.83
C PRO A 228 -3.25 11.39 -17.06
N GLY A 229 -2.15 12.13 -16.90
CA GLY A 229 -1.19 12.43 -17.97
C GLY A 229 -0.09 11.37 -18.13
N ASP A 230 0.03 10.43 -17.17
CA ASP A 230 1.03 9.38 -17.17
C ASP A 230 0.40 8.07 -16.68
N ASN A 231 0.05 7.22 -17.61
CA ASN A 231 -0.58 5.92 -17.32
C ASN A 231 0.38 4.89 -16.70
N THR A 232 1.68 5.17 -16.66
CA THR A 232 2.68 4.32 -16.01
C THR A 232 2.82 4.65 -14.52
N PHE A 233 2.39 5.85 -14.09
CA PHE A 233 2.48 6.29 -12.71
C PHE A 233 1.43 5.61 -11.84
N GLN A 234 1.90 4.75 -10.95
CA GLN A 234 1.07 4.05 -9.97
C GLN A 234 1.56 4.41 -8.57
N CYS A 235 0.71 5.05 -7.78
CA CYS A 235 1.07 5.49 -6.45
C CYS A 235 0.02 5.06 -5.42
N VAL A 236 0.46 4.66 -4.25
CA VAL A 236 -0.40 4.38 -3.11
C VAL A 236 -0.02 5.25 -1.92
N VAL A 237 -1.03 5.75 -1.23
CA VAL A 237 -0.86 6.45 0.06
C VAL A 237 -1.09 5.45 1.19
N SER A 238 -0.18 5.43 2.18
CA SER A 238 -0.33 4.59 3.37
C SER A 238 -1.59 4.94 4.15
N ARG A 239 -2.13 3.97 4.91
CA ARG A 239 -3.36 4.17 5.70
C ARG A 239 -3.28 5.32 6.69
N ASP A 240 -2.12 5.49 7.31
CA ASP A 240 -1.84 6.60 8.24
C ASP A 240 -1.52 7.92 7.53
N ARG A 241 -1.52 7.91 6.20
CA ARG A 241 -1.28 9.08 5.35
C ARG A 241 0.09 9.73 5.60
N SER A 242 1.08 8.93 5.96
CA SER A 242 2.45 9.39 6.26
C SER A 242 3.45 9.09 5.14
N VAL A 243 3.16 8.10 4.30
CA VAL A 243 4.04 7.64 3.22
C VAL A 243 3.26 7.49 1.92
N MET A 244 3.87 7.87 0.81
CA MET A 244 3.45 7.52 -0.54
C MET A 244 4.54 6.66 -1.18
N VAL A 245 4.15 5.63 -1.92
CA VAL A 245 5.05 4.84 -2.73
C VAL A 245 4.52 4.79 -4.15
N ALA A 246 5.36 5.07 -5.11
CA ALA A 246 5.01 5.02 -6.53
C ALA A 246 6.05 4.26 -7.34
N THR A 247 5.57 3.58 -8.37
CA THR A 247 6.37 3.06 -9.49
C THR A 247 5.89 3.68 -10.78
N PHE A 248 6.79 3.94 -11.69
CA PHE A 248 6.50 4.57 -12.98
C PHE A 248 7.63 4.35 -13.97
N THR A 249 7.37 4.70 -15.22
CA THR A 249 8.41 4.79 -16.25
C THR A 249 8.83 6.25 -16.40
N ASP A 250 10.09 6.56 -16.19
CA ASP A 250 10.58 7.92 -16.31
C ASP A 250 10.58 8.41 -17.76
N ASN A 251 10.83 9.70 -17.98
CA ASN A 251 10.84 10.32 -19.31
C ASN A 251 11.97 9.81 -20.25
N THR A 252 12.88 8.99 -19.74
CA THR A 252 13.91 8.30 -20.54
C THR A 252 13.56 6.85 -20.86
N GLY A 253 12.36 6.40 -20.44
CA GLY A 253 11.88 5.03 -20.61
C GLY A 253 12.37 4.05 -19.55
N GLY A 254 12.97 4.53 -18.47
CA GLY A 254 13.52 3.68 -17.40
C GLY A 254 12.52 3.44 -16.26
N PRO A 255 12.52 2.20 -15.71
CA PRO A 255 11.77 1.92 -14.50
C PRO A 255 12.26 2.77 -13.32
N ALA A 256 11.32 3.30 -12.56
CA ALA A 256 11.58 4.16 -11.42
C ALA A 256 10.67 3.83 -10.23
N MET A 257 11.18 4.10 -9.04
CA MET A 257 10.43 4.08 -7.78
C MET A 257 10.63 5.40 -7.04
N MET A 258 9.53 5.93 -6.51
CA MET A 258 9.53 7.11 -5.63
C MET A 258 8.92 6.73 -4.29
N ILE A 259 9.55 7.19 -3.22
CA ILE A 259 9.03 7.11 -1.86
C ILE A 259 8.95 8.53 -1.33
N ALA A 260 7.76 8.98 -0.98
CA ALA A 260 7.53 10.30 -0.42
C ALA A 260 7.04 10.18 1.03
N GLN A 261 7.59 11.01 1.89
CA GLN A 261 7.27 11.08 3.31
C GLN A 261 6.66 12.43 3.63
N LYS A 262 5.51 12.42 4.33
CA LYS A 262 4.82 13.65 4.73
C LYS A 262 5.71 14.49 5.64
N ARG A 263 5.74 15.81 5.37
CA ARG A 263 6.48 16.79 6.18
C ARG A 263 5.60 17.35 7.30
N GLY A 264 6.23 17.85 8.37
CA GLY A 264 5.52 18.56 9.43
C GLY A 264 6.00 18.26 10.86
N GLY A 265 6.99 17.39 11.02
CA GLY A 265 7.65 17.14 12.30
C GLY A 265 8.71 18.19 12.64
N THR A 266 9.08 18.24 13.92
CA THR A 266 10.29 18.91 14.39
C THR A 266 11.32 17.87 14.79
N PHE A 267 12.56 18.05 14.34
CA PHE A 267 13.63 17.09 14.53
C PHE A 267 14.77 17.72 15.31
N ALA A 268 15.45 16.89 16.10
CA ALA A 268 16.59 17.31 16.88
C ALA A 268 17.84 17.42 15.99
N ALA A 269 18.37 18.64 15.87
CA ALA A 269 19.54 18.90 15.03
C ALA A 269 20.83 18.24 15.55
N ASP A 270 20.86 17.78 16.81
CA ASP A 270 21.97 17.02 17.39
C ASP A 270 21.97 15.54 16.99
N GLY A 271 21.03 15.11 16.16
CA GLY A 271 20.90 13.74 15.70
C GLY A 271 20.37 12.75 16.75
N SER A 272 19.90 13.23 17.92
CA SER A 272 19.38 12.35 18.99
C SER A 272 18.16 11.52 18.53
N ASP A 273 17.37 12.03 17.58
CA ASP A 273 16.23 11.33 17.00
C ASP A 273 16.65 10.06 16.23
N MET A 274 17.86 10.05 15.66
CA MET A 274 18.41 8.89 14.97
C MET A 274 18.90 7.81 15.92
N THR A 275 19.26 8.16 17.17
CA THR A 275 19.93 7.25 18.12
C THR A 275 19.19 5.92 18.29
N GLY A 276 19.93 4.83 18.19
CA GLY A 276 19.47 3.45 18.35
C GLY A 276 19.74 2.54 17.16
N THR A 277 19.20 1.34 17.23
CA THR A 277 19.40 0.30 16.23
C THR A 277 18.38 0.43 15.11
N TRP A 278 18.87 0.47 13.88
CA TRP A 278 18.10 0.54 12.65
C TRP A 278 18.38 -0.67 11.77
N ARG A 279 17.36 -1.19 11.13
CA ARG A 279 17.51 -2.17 10.04
C ARG A 279 17.37 -1.46 8.71
N PHE A 280 18.14 -1.86 7.73
CA PHE A 280 18.08 -1.26 6.41
C PHE A 280 17.93 -2.29 5.30
N GLN A 281 17.31 -1.84 4.22
CA GLN A 281 17.30 -2.45 2.90
C GLN A 281 17.86 -1.43 1.92
N ARG A 282 18.67 -1.88 0.98
CA ARG A 282 19.30 -1.04 -0.02
C ARG A 282 19.23 -1.69 -1.39
N LEU A 283 18.91 -0.89 -2.40
CA LEU A 283 19.08 -1.23 -3.80
C LEU A 283 20.17 -0.37 -4.40
N LYS A 284 21.04 -0.97 -5.20
CA LYS A 284 22.05 -0.30 -6.02
C LYS A 284 21.77 -0.58 -7.49
N ALA A 285 21.67 0.44 -8.33
CA ALA A 285 21.51 0.31 -9.76
C ALA A 285 22.82 0.61 -10.48
N GLY A 286 23.33 -0.37 -11.20
CA GLY A 286 24.52 -0.26 -12.03
C GLY A 286 24.21 -0.63 -13.47
N SER A 287 25.20 -0.62 -14.34
CA SER A 287 25.03 -0.96 -15.75
C SER A 287 24.71 -2.43 -16.01
N ASP A 288 25.06 -3.31 -15.08
CA ASP A 288 24.95 -4.76 -15.17
C ASP A 288 24.87 -5.41 -13.78
N ASN A 289 24.86 -6.74 -13.72
CA ASN A 289 24.81 -7.53 -12.48
C ASN A 289 26.01 -7.33 -11.56
N THR A 290 27.16 -6.94 -12.10
CA THR A 290 28.38 -6.81 -11.30
C THR A 290 28.45 -5.47 -10.58
N THR A 291 27.78 -4.47 -11.13
CA THR A 291 27.71 -3.11 -10.60
C THR A 291 26.38 -2.83 -9.90
N SER A 292 25.35 -3.64 -10.17
CA SER A 292 24.05 -3.63 -9.48
C SER A 292 24.03 -4.56 -8.28
N GLY A 293 23.06 -4.41 -7.39
CA GLY A 293 22.89 -5.34 -6.29
C GLY A 293 21.95 -4.82 -5.21
N TRP A 294 21.77 -5.63 -4.21
CA TRP A 294 21.05 -5.27 -3.00
C TRP A 294 21.95 -5.48 -1.76
N ALA A 295 21.60 -4.80 -0.70
CA ALA A 295 22.12 -5.09 0.63
C ALA A 295 21.04 -4.94 1.68
N TYR A 296 21.19 -5.69 2.77
CA TYR A 296 20.42 -5.49 3.98
C TYR A 296 21.31 -5.66 5.21
N GLY A 297 20.86 -5.11 6.32
CA GLY A 297 21.67 -5.23 7.54
C GLY A 297 21.13 -4.42 8.70
N THR A 298 22.00 -4.21 9.65
CA THR A 298 21.75 -3.45 10.86
C THR A 298 22.77 -2.33 10.99
N MET A 299 22.29 -1.16 11.37
CA MET A 299 23.08 0.04 11.62
C MET A 299 22.78 0.55 13.03
N GLU A 300 23.80 0.94 13.76
CA GLU A 300 23.66 1.58 15.07
C GLU A 300 24.00 3.05 14.96
N PHE A 301 23.08 3.91 15.37
CA PHE A 301 23.28 5.36 15.44
C PHE A 301 23.54 5.80 16.88
N ILE A 302 24.55 6.61 17.07
CA ILE A 302 24.91 7.23 18.34
C ILE A 302 25.25 8.69 18.06
N SER A 303 24.36 9.61 18.44
CA SER A 303 24.58 11.07 18.34
C SER A 303 25.13 11.54 17.00
N GLY A 304 24.46 11.15 15.90
CA GLY A 304 24.85 11.54 14.54
C GLY A 304 25.95 10.69 13.89
N SER A 305 26.64 9.85 14.65
CA SER A 305 27.52 8.82 14.09
C SER A 305 26.77 7.52 13.90
N ALA A 306 27.03 6.83 12.80
CA ALA A 306 26.44 5.52 12.52
C ALA A 306 27.50 4.52 12.15
N SER A 307 27.31 3.26 12.57
CA SER A 307 28.13 2.14 12.15
C SER A 307 27.28 0.98 11.68
N ILE A 308 27.61 0.40 10.55
CA ILE A 308 27.01 -0.85 10.08
C ILE A 308 27.55 -1.99 10.94
N THR A 309 26.68 -2.60 11.73
CA THR A 309 27.03 -3.72 12.63
C THR A 309 26.89 -5.08 11.97
N SER A 310 26.05 -5.18 10.96
CA SER A 310 25.92 -6.35 10.09
C SER A 310 25.46 -5.93 8.71
N MET A 311 25.99 -6.56 7.67
CA MET A 311 25.53 -6.36 6.29
C MET A 311 25.67 -7.66 5.49
N THR A 312 24.64 -7.94 4.71
CA THR A 312 24.64 -8.99 3.70
C THR A 312 24.30 -8.35 2.35
N THR A 313 24.97 -8.77 1.31
CA THR A 313 24.79 -8.32 -0.07
C THR A 313 24.46 -9.49 -0.97
N ASN A 314 24.03 -9.23 -2.19
CA ASN A 314 23.85 -10.26 -3.22
C ASN A 314 25.14 -11.07 -3.52
N SER A 315 26.30 -10.57 -3.14
CA SER A 315 27.61 -11.26 -3.29
C SER A 315 28.14 -11.89 -1.99
N GLY A 316 27.36 -11.86 -0.90
CA GLY A 316 27.72 -12.46 0.39
C GLY A 316 27.81 -11.44 1.53
N VAL A 317 28.58 -11.77 2.56
CA VAL A 317 28.77 -10.88 3.73
C VAL A 317 29.50 -9.61 3.30
N GLY A 318 28.87 -8.48 3.53
CA GLY A 318 29.45 -7.17 3.26
C GLY A 318 30.33 -6.66 4.40
N GLY A 319 31.18 -5.70 4.09
CA GLY A 319 31.98 -4.98 5.09
C GLY A 319 31.12 -4.01 5.90
N GLY A 320 31.54 -3.76 7.14
CA GLY A 320 31.01 -2.66 7.94
C GLY A 320 31.51 -1.31 7.43
N GLY A 321 30.81 -0.24 7.81
CA GLY A 321 31.21 1.14 7.52
C GLY A 321 30.82 2.05 8.68
N ASN A 322 31.56 3.14 8.84
CA ASN A 322 31.23 4.21 9.77
C ASN A 322 30.88 5.46 8.97
N PHE A 323 29.83 6.14 9.39
CA PHE A 323 29.28 7.31 8.75
C PHE A 323 29.09 8.42 9.77
N THR A 324 29.13 9.64 9.33
CA THR A 324 28.81 10.80 10.16
C THR A 324 27.69 11.57 9.48
N PHE A 325 26.52 11.54 10.09
CA PHE A 325 25.35 12.21 9.60
C PHE A 325 25.03 13.47 10.39
N SER A 326 24.49 14.44 9.70
CA SER A 326 23.82 15.58 10.30
C SER A 326 22.35 15.58 9.86
N MET A 327 21.49 16.09 10.74
CA MET A 327 20.06 16.23 10.45
C MET A 327 19.64 17.66 10.75
N ASP A 328 18.86 18.27 9.86
CA ASP A 328 18.29 19.59 10.09
C ASP A 328 16.95 19.49 10.85
N GLY A 329 16.45 20.64 11.32
CA GLY A 329 15.18 20.70 12.06
C GLY A 329 13.94 20.27 11.26
N SER A 330 14.09 20.03 9.96
CA SER A 330 13.04 19.52 9.07
C SER A 330 13.15 18.03 8.78
N GLY A 331 14.15 17.33 9.35
CA GLY A 331 14.36 15.90 9.17
C GLY A 331 15.12 15.54 7.90
N ILE A 332 15.75 16.50 7.24
CA ILE A 332 16.67 16.22 6.14
C ILE A 332 18.02 15.80 6.72
N MET A 333 18.51 14.68 6.23
CA MET A 333 19.74 14.04 6.68
C MET A 333 20.78 14.09 5.57
N THR A 334 22.00 14.48 5.91
CA THR A 334 23.16 14.53 5.01
C THR A 334 24.35 13.80 5.63
N GLU A 335 25.24 13.26 4.81
CA GLU A 335 26.50 12.65 5.26
C GLU A 335 27.66 13.62 5.11
N ALA A 336 28.53 13.66 6.10
CA ALA A 336 29.62 14.63 6.16
C ALA A 336 30.69 14.43 5.07
N LEU A 337 30.90 13.19 4.63
CA LEU A 337 31.92 12.83 3.63
C LEU A 337 31.33 12.51 2.26
N ASP A 338 30.02 12.45 2.13
CA ASP A 338 29.33 12.15 0.88
C ASP A 338 28.22 13.17 0.59
N ALA A 339 28.54 14.10 -0.29
CA ALA A 339 27.58 15.13 -0.71
C ALA A 339 26.44 14.58 -1.59
N SER A 340 26.50 13.32 -2.05
CA SER A 340 25.43 12.68 -2.81
C SER A 340 24.35 12.10 -1.91
N PHE A 341 24.64 11.86 -0.63
CA PHE A 341 23.69 11.30 0.31
C PHE A 341 22.62 12.33 0.68
N HIS A 342 21.36 11.97 0.44
CA HIS A 342 20.20 12.76 0.85
C HIS A 342 19.16 11.85 1.50
N GLY A 343 18.99 11.99 2.82
CA GLY A 343 18.03 11.24 3.61
C GLY A 343 16.87 12.11 4.09
N VAL A 344 15.72 11.48 4.29
CA VAL A 344 14.54 12.09 4.91
C VAL A 344 14.06 11.20 6.03
N MET A 345 13.84 11.76 7.21
CA MET A 345 13.26 11.06 8.35
C MET A 345 11.75 11.26 8.39
N SER A 346 10.99 10.21 8.66
CA SER A 346 9.54 10.26 8.89
C SER A 346 9.19 11.05 10.15
N MET A 347 7.99 11.63 10.18
CA MET A 347 7.51 12.44 11.32
C MET A 347 7.48 11.66 12.64
N ASP A 348 7.22 10.36 12.60
CA ASP A 348 7.22 9.46 13.75
C ASP A 348 8.63 8.98 14.15
N LYS A 349 9.67 9.42 13.40
CA LYS A 349 11.09 9.13 13.66
C LYS A 349 11.43 7.63 13.61
N THR A 350 10.68 6.86 12.84
CA THR A 350 10.84 5.40 12.75
C THR A 350 11.33 4.92 11.38
N MET A 351 11.32 5.80 10.36
CA MET A 351 11.79 5.48 9.02
C MET A 351 12.67 6.59 8.46
N ILE A 352 13.73 6.20 7.76
CA ILE A 352 14.55 7.07 6.92
C ILE A 352 14.54 6.49 5.50
N VAL A 353 14.26 7.34 4.52
CA VAL A 353 14.45 7.03 3.10
C VAL A 353 15.56 7.91 2.58
N ALA A 354 16.53 7.32 1.91
CA ALA A 354 17.66 8.08 1.38
C ALA A 354 18.06 7.63 -0.03
N THR A 355 18.60 8.56 -0.77
CA THR A 355 19.31 8.32 -2.03
C THR A 355 20.76 8.69 -1.90
N ASP A 356 21.61 8.00 -2.69
CA ASP A 356 23.05 8.13 -2.62
C ASP A 356 23.70 7.74 -3.95
N THR A 357 25.01 7.97 -4.07
CA THR A 357 25.85 7.50 -5.19
C THR A 357 27.08 6.78 -4.66
N ASN A 358 27.15 5.48 -4.89
CA ASN A 358 28.27 4.65 -4.44
C ASN A 358 29.04 4.08 -5.63
N GLY A 359 30.31 4.53 -5.79
CA GLY A 359 31.14 4.13 -6.92
C GLY A 359 30.56 4.53 -8.28
N GLY A 360 29.87 5.65 -8.34
CA GLY A 360 29.21 6.17 -9.55
C GLY A 360 27.85 5.54 -9.85
N ASN A 361 27.34 4.66 -9.00
CA ASN A 361 26.04 4.00 -9.17
C ASN A 361 25.02 4.53 -8.15
N PRO A 362 23.79 4.84 -8.56
CA PRO A 362 22.74 5.32 -7.66
C PRO A 362 22.29 4.23 -6.70
N GLU A 363 22.00 4.64 -5.48
CA GLU A 363 21.49 3.79 -4.42
C GLU A 363 20.18 4.39 -3.82
N LEU A 364 19.27 3.48 -3.44
CA LEU A 364 18.08 3.80 -2.66
C LEU A 364 18.12 3.00 -1.36
N TRP A 365 17.98 3.70 -0.24
CA TRP A 365 18.00 3.14 1.09
C TRP A 365 16.64 3.33 1.76
N VAL A 366 16.17 2.30 2.44
CA VAL A 366 15.10 2.43 3.43
C VAL A 366 15.58 1.83 4.74
N MET A 367 15.58 2.65 5.78
CA MET A 367 15.98 2.26 7.13
C MET A 367 14.78 2.35 8.06
N MET A 368 14.61 1.37 8.93
CA MET A 368 13.50 1.30 9.89
C MET A 368 14.01 1.04 11.30
N LYS A 369 13.49 1.81 12.25
CA LYS A 369 13.76 1.69 13.68
C LYS A 369 12.67 0.86 14.36
N GLY A 370 13.05 0.09 15.37
CA GLY A 370 12.07 -0.63 16.18
C GLY A 370 11.28 -1.69 15.42
N THR A 371 11.90 -2.31 14.40
CA THR A 371 11.26 -3.39 13.64
C THR A 371 10.90 -4.55 14.55
N THR A 372 9.62 -4.85 14.63
CA THR A 372 9.06 -5.96 15.42
C THR A 372 7.97 -6.63 14.62
N GLY A 373 7.66 -7.88 14.92
CA GLY A 373 6.54 -8.57 14.28
C GLY A 373 6.69 -10.07 14.26
N ALA A 374 5.56 -10.71 14.09
CA ALA A 374 5.40 -12.15 13.89
C ALA A 374 4.62 -12.39 12.59
N THR A 375 4.60 -13.63 12.09
CA THR A 375 3.92 -13.96 10.82
C THR A 375 2.46 -13.51 10.78
N GLY A 376 1.71 -13.61 11.89
CA GLY A 376 0.33 -13.13 11.94
C GLY A 376 0.16 -11.62 11.76
N ASP A 377 1.21 -10.83 11.97
CA ASP A 377 1.14 -9.36 11.83
C ASP A 377 1.14 -8.91 10.36
N ILE A 378 1.66 -9.74 9.46
CA ILE A 378 1.61 -9.47 8.01
C ILE A 378 0.25 -9.80 7.38
N ALA A 379 -0.65 -10.45 8.10
CA ALA A 379 -1.97 -10.78 7.58
C ALA A 379 -2.77 -9.55 7.15
N GLY A 380 -3.46 -9.64 6.03
CA GLY A 380 -4.30 -8.58 5.44
C GLY A 380 -3.94 -8.25 4.00
N GLY A 381 -4.56 -7.20 3.50
CA GLY A 381 -4.31 -6.70 2.15
C GLY A 381 -3.17 -5.70 2.09
N TRP A 382 -2.30 -5.82 1.09
CA TRP A 382 -1.14 -4.97 0.85
C TRP A 382 -1.10 -4.53 -0.61
N VAL A 383 -0.67 -3.30 -0.85
CA VAL A 383 -0.28 -2.84 -2.19
C VAL A 383 1.23 -2.90 -2.29
N MET A 384 1.73 -3.63 -3.27
CA MET A 384 3.16 -3.80 -3.50
C MET A 384 3.62 -2.92 -4.64
N HIS A 385 4.73 -2.27 -4.46
CA HIS A 385 5.52 -1.62 -5.49
C HIS A 385 6.92 -2.22 -5.48
N ALA A 386 7.45 -2.55 -6.64
CA ALA A 386 8.81 -3.03 -6.78
C ALA A 386 9.51 -2.38 -7.97
N VAL A 387 10.82 -2.24 -7.85
CA VAL A 387 11.69 -1.85 -8.95
C VAL A 387 12.90 -2.77 -8.96
N SER A 388 13.33 -3.21 -10.14
CA SER A 388 14.47 -4.09 -10.31
C SER A 388 15.68 -3.37 -10.89
N SER A 389 16.87 -3.72 -10.41
CA SER A 389 18.15 -3.43 -11.04
C SER A 389 18.80 -4.73 -11.54
N GLY A 390 20.01 -4.68 -12.10
CA GLY A 390 20.71 -5.86 -12.61
C GLY A 390 20.93 -5.82 -14.11
N ASN A 391 20.79 -6.96 -14.78
CA ASN A 391 20.91 -7.02 -16.25
C ASN A 391 19.88 -6.13 -16.94
N PRO A 392 20.19 -5.52 -18.07
CA PRO A 392 19.23 -4.65 -18.79
C PRO A 392 17.87 -5.30 -19.06
N GLY A 393 17.83 -6.61 -19.34
CA GLY A 393 16.60 -7.34 -19.60
C GLY A 393 15.80 -7.78 -18.36
N SER A 394 16.32 -7.52 -17.14
CA SER A 394 15.63 -7.81 -15.89
C SER A 394 15.23 -6.55 -15.11
N ARG A 395 15.43 -5.38 -15.72
CA ARG A 395 15.04 -4.10 -15.12
C ARG A 395 13.59 -3.80 -15.44
N ASP A 396 12.83 -3.68 -14.40
CA ASP A 396 11.39 -3.49 -14.50
C ASP A 396 10.88 -2.75 -13.27
N TRP A 397 9.70 -2.17 -13.36
CA TRP A 397 8.89 -1.86 -12.20
C TRP A 397 7.66 -2.76 -12.19
N THR A 398 7.23 -3.12 -11.01
CA THR A 398 6.02 -3.90 -10.82
C THR A 398 5.20 -3.28 -9.71
N TYR A 399 3.89 -3.23 -9.87
CA TYR A 399 2.99 -2.99 -8.76
C TYR A 399 1.86 -4.01 -8.76
N GLY A 400 1.27 -4.19 -7.61
CA GLY A 400 0.24 -5.16 -7.48
C GLY A 400 -0.34 -5.21 -6.09
N HIS A 401 -1.32 -6.08 -5.89
CA HIS A 401 -1.91 -6.32 -4.58
C HIS A 401 -1.53 -7.70 -4.07
N SER A 402 -1.27 -7.80 -2.79
CA SER A 402 -1.14 -9.09 -2.14
C SER A 402 -2.12 -9.22 -0.97
N VAL A 403 -2.67 -10.40 -0.81
CA VAL A 403 -3.45 -10.79 0.36
C VAL A 403 -2.65 -11.84 1.10
N VAL A 404 -2.32 -11.56 2.35
CA VAL A 404 -1.56 -12.47 3.21
C VAL A 404 -2.48 -13.03 4.28
N ASP A 405 -2.52 -14.36 4.43
CA ASP A 405 -3.26 -15.00 5.52
C ASP A 405 -2.47 -14.99 6.84
N ALA A 406 -3.10 -15.46 7.92
CA ALA A 406 -2.45 -15.49 9.24
C ALA A 406 -1.26 -16.47 9.31
N GLY A 407 -1.17 -17.43 8.40
CA GLY A 407 -0.05 -18.36 8.25
C GLY A 407 1.12 -17.79 7.43
N GLY A 408 0.94 -16.61 6.84
CA GLY A 408 1.93 -15.97 5.98
C GLY A 408 1.84 -16.37 4.51
N ASN A 409 0.81 -17.15 4.11
CA ASN A 409 0.59 -17.42 2.68
C ASN A 409 0.05 -16.17 2.02
N SER A 410 0.71 -15.76 0.97
CA SER A 410 0.42 -14.55 0.20
C SER A 410 0.00 -14.93 -1.21
N THR A 411 -1.13 -14.39 -1.64
CA THR A 411 -1.58 -14.44 -3.03
C THR A 411 -1.43 -13.05 -3.63
N PHE A 412 -0.66 -12.95 -4.69
CA PHE A 412 -0.47 -11.72 -5.47
C PHE A 412 -1.40 -11.76 -6.67
N THR A 413 -2.18 -10.70 -6.85
CA THR A 413 -3.18 -10.60 -7.92
C THR A 413 -3.13 -9.25 -8.60
N GLY A 414 -3.53 -9.22 -9.89
CA GLY A 414 -3.59 -8.00 -10.68
C GLY A 414 -2.24 -7.32 -10.80
N MET A 415 -1.18 -8.11 -10.92
CA MET A 415 0.18 -7.62 -11.03
C MET A 415 0.39 -6.97 -12.39
N MET A 416 0.98 -5.77 -12.38
CA MET A 416 1.34 -4.99 -13.57
C MET A 416 2.82 -4.66 -13.53
N GLY A 417 3.49 -4.80 -14.65
CA GLY A 417 4.88 -4.40 -14.85
C GLY A 417 5.03 -3.36 -15.95
N SER A 418 6.22 -2.86 -16.17
CA SER A 418 6.49 -1.92 -17.26
C SER A 418 6.16 -2.49 -18.64
N ASP A 419 6.22 -3.79 -18.79
CA ASP A 419 5.95 -4.52 -20.02
C ASP A 419 4.49 -5.02 -20.14
N GLY A 420 3.64 -4.72 -19.15
CA GLY A 420 2.24 -5.11 -19.13
C GLY A 420 1.86 -5.98 -17.94
N GLN A 421 0.83 -6.81 -18.10
CA GLN A 421 0.34 -7.67 -17.05
C GLN A 421 1.35 -8.77 -16.70
N VAL A 422 1.58 -8.95 -15.41
CA VAL A 422 2.40 -10.04 -14.84
C VAL A 422 1.47 -11.11 -14.29
N ASP A 423 1.87 -12.37 -14.38
CA ASP A 423 1.09 -13.48 -13.85
C ASP A 423 0.92 -13.37 -12.32
N ASP A 424 -0.23 -13.81 -11.84
CA ASP A 424 -0.51 -13.93 -10.42
C ASP A 424 0.46 -14.94 -9.79
N ALA A 425 0.87 -14.69 -8.54
CA ALA A 425 1.85 -15.49 -7.85
C ALA A 425 1.40 -15.83 -6.41
N GLU A 426 1.87 -16.95 -5.92
CA GLU A 426 1.69 -17.36 -4.53
C GLU A 426 3.04 -17.50 -3.85
N MET A 427 3.16 -16.99 -2.63
CA MET A 427 4.38 -17.07 -1.82
C MET A 427 4.01 -17.31 -0.36
N THR A 428 4.91 -17.93 0.38
CA THR A 428 4.76 -18.04 1.83
C THR A 428 5.85 -17.21 2.50
N PHE A 429 5.45 -16.29 3.36
CA PHE A 429 6.34 -15.48 4.16
C PHE A 429 6.34 -15.94 5.61
N MET A 430 7.48 -15.92 6.23
CA MET A 430 7.63 -16.08 7.67
C MET A 430 8.26 -14.82 8.25
N MET A 431 7.74 -14.36 9.36
CA MET A 431 8.28 -13.19 10.05
C MET A 431 8.68 -13.55 11.48
N ASN A 432 9.88 -13.15 11.86
CA ASN A 432 10.40 -13.32 13.21
C ASN A 432 11.15 -12.05 13.63
N GLY A 433 10.70 -11.43 14.72
CA GLY A 433 11.32 -10.21 15.26
C GLY A 433 11.38 -9.06 14.25
N GLY A 434 10.37 -8.93 13.36
CA GLY A 434 10.30 -7.89 12.33
C GLY A 434 11.18 -8.16 11.10
N VAL A 435 11.81 -9.32 11.01
CA VAL A 435 12.53 -9.80 9.80
C VAL A 435 11.65 -10.79 9.07
N MET A 436 11.45 -10.56 7.79
CA MET A 436 10.66 -11.40 6.90
C MET A 436 11.58 -12.22 6.01
N THR A 437 11.30 -13.52 5.93
CA THR A 437 11.97 -14.47 5.05
C THR A 437 10.93 -15.21 4.22
N MET A 438 11.33 -15.77 3.09
CA MET A 438 10.47 -16.64 2.30
C MET A 438 10.54 -18.05 2.87
N GLY A 439 9.38 -18.66 3.12
CA GLY A 439 9.23 -20.06 3.54
C GLY A 439 8.72 -20.90 2.36
N GLY A 440 9.22 -22.12 2.23
CA GLY A 440 8.68 -23.10 1.29
C GLY A 440 9.52 -23.38 0.05
N THR A 441 9.41 -24.62 -0.45
CA THR A 441 10.09 -25.19 -1.62
C THR A 441 9.24 -25.16 -2.88
N GLY A 442 8.22 -24.30 -2.94
CA GLY A 442 7.30 -24.31 -4.07
C GLY A 442 6.85 -22.92 -4.50
N GLY A 443 7.01 -22.63 -5.72
CA GLY A 443 6.36 -21.51 -6.35
C GLY A 443 7.28 -20.67 -7.22
N GLY A 444 6.87 -20.49 -8.45
CA GLY A 444 7.52 -19.61 -9.41
C GLY A 444 7.65 -18.21 -8.85
N MET A 445 8.80 -17.65 -8.98
CA MET A 445 9.05 -16.27 -8.66
C MET A 445 8.47 -15.37 -9.74
N MET A 446 8.06 -14.19 -9.33
CA MET A 446 7.72 -13.09 -10.21
C MET A 446 8.93 -12.77 -11.13
N GLY A 447 8.91 -13.33 -12.30
CA GLY A 447 9.79 -12.97 -13.40
C GLY A 447 8.89 -12.48 -14.53
N GLY A 448 8.70 -11.16 -14.64
CA GLY A 448 8.08 -10.54 -15.78
C GLY A 448 8.98 -10.73 -17.00
N GLY A 449 8.59 -11.64 -17.89
CA GLY A 449 9.29 -11.85 -19.16
C GLY A 449 8.51 -12.83 -20.00
N THR A 450 7.82 -12.35 -21.03
CA THR A 450 7.28 -13.17 -22.11
C THR A 450 8.40 -13.84 -22.89
N GLY A 451 8.82 -15.04 -22.45
CA GLY A 451 9.83 -15.83 -23.12
C GLY A 451 9.89 -17.22 -22.54
N GLY A 452 9.14 -18.16 -23.15
CA GLY A 452 9.18 -19.57 -22.81
C GLY A 452 10.60 -20.15 -22.82
N GLY A 453 10.95 -20.86 -21.78
CA GLY A 453 12.18 -21.62 -21.70
C GLY A 453 12.38 -22.21 -20.32
N MET A 454 11.72 -23.34 -20.04
CA MET A 454 12.16 -24.23 -18.98
C MET A 454 13.60 -24.66 -19.29
N MET A 455 14.55 -24.17 -18.53
CA MET A 455 15.88 -24.75 -18.49
C MET A 455 16.24 -25.12 -17.06
N GLY A 456 16.56 -26.39 -16.86
CA GLY A 456 17.13 -26.92 -15.66
C GLY A 456 18.47 -26.24 -15.35
N GLY A 457 18.42 -25.33 -14.41
CA GLY A 457 19.57 -24.76 -13.74
C GLY A 457 19.31 -24.90 -12.25
N GLY A 458 20.33 -25.32 -11.49
CA GLY A 458 20.24 -25.66 -10.08
C GLY A 458 19.44 -24.63 -9.30
N LEU A 459 18.59 -25.10 -8.41
CA LEU A 459 17.76 -24.34 -7.49
C LEU A 459 18.63 -23.36 -6.68
N VAL A 460 18.80 -22.17 -7.20
CA VAL A 460 19.25 -21.05 -6.38
C VAL A 460 18.05 -20.67 -5.52
N THR A 461 18.09 -21.06 -4.26
CA THR A 461 17.11 -20.58 -3.28
C THR A 461 17.19 -19.05 -3.30
N PRO A 462 16.08 -18.37 -3.64
CA PRO A 462 16.10 -16.93 -3.66
C PRO A 462 16.41 -16.39 -2.26
N THR A 463 17.41 -15.55 -2.19
CA THR A 463 17.76 -14.86 -0.95
C THR A 463 16.79 -13.70 -0.74
N PHE A 464 15.59 -14.00 -0.23
CA PHE A 464 14.61 -12.99 0.13
C PHE A 464 14.85 -12.51 1.56
N HIS A 465 14.91 -11.22 1.75
CA HIS A 465 14.99 -10.60 3.06
C HIS A 465 14.10 -9.35 3.10
N GLY A 466 13.23 -9.30 4.09
CA GLY A 466 12.34 -8.15 4.31
C GLY A 466 12.37 -7.67 5.76
N ILE A 467 11.94 -6.45 5.96
CA ILE A 467 11.72 -5.83 7.27
C ILE A 467 10.35 -5.17 7.30
N MET A 468 9.72 -5.14 8.47
CA MET A 468 8.44 -4.47 8.70
C MET A 468 8.61 -3.39 9.76
N ASN A 469 7.96 -2.23 9.55
CA ASN A 469 7.98 -1.16 10.53
C ASN A 469 7.17 -1.51 11.80
N GLY A 470 7.41 -0.78 12.89
CA GLY A 470 6.72 -1.00 14.17
C GLY A 470 5.21 -0.79 14.11
N ALA A 471 4.73 0.06 13.20
CA ALA A 471 3.30 0.30 12.96
C ALA A 471 2.61 -0.83 12.15
N LYS A 472 3.38 -1.79 11.61
CA LYS A 472 2.90 -2.95 10.85
C LYS A 472 2.07 -2.60 9.61
N ASN A 473 2.39 -1.46 9.00
CA ASN A 473 1.71 -0.93 7.82
C ASN A 473 2.66 -0.70 6.62
N LEU A 474 3.94 -0.99 6.80
CA LEU A 474 4.95 -0.90 5.74
C LEU A 474 5.94 -2.06 5.85
N MET A 475 6.18 -2.75 4.73
CA MET A 475 7.22 -3.75 4.58
C MET A 475 8.16 -3.36 3.44
N VAL A 476 9.44 -3.62 3.62
CA VAL A 476 10.46 -3.39 2.58
C VAL A 476 11.28 -4.65 2.43
N SER A 477 11.51 -5.08 1.19
CA SER A 477 12.29 -6.28 0.94
C SER A 477 13.21 -6.17 -0.27
N THR A 478 14.25 -7.00 -0.24
CA THR A 478 15.19 -7.21 -1.34
C THR A 478 15.36 -8.70 -1.60
N TYR A 479 15.57 -9.07 -2.85
CA TYR A 479 15.84 -10.44 -3.23
C TYR A 479 16.60 -10.52 -4.56
N THR A 480 17.03 -11.72 -4.96
CA THR A 480 17.55 -12.00 -6.28
C THR A 480 16.52 -12.84 -7.02
N ASP A 481 16.11 -12.42 -8.19
CA ASP A 481 15.23 -13.22 -9.05
C ASP A 481 16.03 -14.27 -9.86
N GLY A 482 15.30 -15.15 -10.55
CA GLY A 482 15.92 -16.20 -11.36
C GLY A 482 16.57 -15.70 -12.68
N THR A 483 16.42 -14.43 -13.03
CA THR A 483 16.90 -13.82 -14.28
C THR A 483 18.16 -12.98 -14.11
N GLY A 484 18.64 -12.84 -12.88
CA GLY A 484 19.76 -11.97 -12.50
C GLY A 484 19.34 -10.53 -12.26
N GLY A 485 18.07 -10.30 -11.98
CA GLY A 485 17.54 -9.05 -11.45
C GLY A 485 17.67 -8.98 -9.95
N TYR A 486 17.71 -7.77 -9.44
CA TYR A 486 17.76 -7.43 -8.03
C TYR A 486 16.55 -6.57 -7.65
N PRO A 487 15.40 -7.19 -7.40
CA PRO A 487 14.20 -6.46 -7.00
C PRO A 487 14.33 -5.88 -5.59
N PHE A 488 13.78 -4.68 -5.46
CA PHE A 488 13.53 -3.98 -4.22
C PHE A 488 12.05 -3.67 -4.15
N SER A 489 11.37 -4.16 -3.15
CA SER A 489 9.92 -3.97 -3.03
C SER A 489 9.52 -3.28 -1.75
N ILE A 490 8.46 -2.49 -1.85
CA ILE A 490 7.77 -1.87 -0.71
C ILE A 490 6.31 -2.28 -0.77
N GLN A 491 5.81 -2.77 0.34
CA GLN A 491 4.41 -3.12 0.51
C GLN A 491 3.78 -2.18 1.52
N VAL A 492 2.67 -1.59 1.16
CA VAL A 492 1.90 -0.62 1.95
C VAL A 492 0.55 -1.22 2.30
N LYS A 493 0.21 -1.20 3.58
CA LYS A 493 -1.04 -1.75 4.10
C LYS A 493 -2.14 -0.71 4.13
#